data_540569b1543756bf515f5c3befa5ea1e
#
_entry.id   540569b1543756bf515f5c3befa5ea1e
#
_cell.length_a   1.000
_cell.length_b   1.000
_cell.length_c   1.000
_cell.angle_alpha   90.00
_cell.angle_beta   90.00
_cell.angle_gamma   90.00
#
_symmetry.space_group_name_H-M   'P 1'
#
loop_
_entity.id
_entity.type
_entity.pdbx_description
1 polymer ?
#
loop_
_entity_poly.entity_id
_entity_poly.type
_entity_poly.pdbx_seq_one_letter_code
_entity_poly.pdbx_strand_id
1 'polypeptide(L)'
;MASAISWFEIPATDLDRATKFYETILAIKLIPMEMPDFKMRMFPVADMMNDIGGALVQAPEFYKSSATDGTLIYLNANPDVQLVLDRVEKAGGKVVVPKTQISPEYGYMGVFTDTEGNRVALHSVPQ
;
A
#
# COMPACT_ATOMS: atom_id res chain seq x y z
N MET A 1 -6.42 -17.95 14.70
CA MET A 1 -6.79 -17.20 13.49
C MET A 1 -5.83 -17.54 12.36
N ALA A 2 -6.34 -17.57 11.13
CA ALA A 2 -5.50 -17.86 9.97
C ALA A 2 -4.58 -16.68 9.63
N SER A 3 -5.11 -15.45 9.76
CA SER A 3 -4.36 -14.22 9.51
C SER A 3 -4.64 -13.22 10.61
N ALA A 4 -3.62 -12.46 10.98
CA ALA A 4 -3.76 -11.45 12.04
C ALA A 4 -4.55 -10.23 11.59
N ILE A 5 -4.69 -10.04 10.28
CA ILE A 5 -5.39 -8.89 9.70
C ILE A 5 -6.44 -9.40 8.72
N SER A 6 -7.56 -8.70 8.58
CA SER A 6 -8.62 -9.06 7.62
C SER A 6 -8.80 -8.01 6.52
N TRP A 7 -8.44 -6.76 6.79
CA TRP A 7 -8.65 -5.64 5.87
C TRP A 7 -7.75 -4.49 6.29
N PHE A 8 -7.31 -3.66 5.36
CA PHE A 8 -6.58 -2.44 5.69
C PHE A 8 -7.12 -1.26 4.89
N GLU A 9 -6.91 -0.06 5.41
CA GLU A 9 -7.28 1.17 4.70
C GLU A 9 -6.15 2.18 4.78
N ILE A 10 -5.89 2.83 3.65
CA ILE A 10 -4.88 3.87 3.51
C ILE A 10 -5.59 5.18 3.22
N PRO A 11 -5.42 6.22 4.06
CA PRO A 11 -6.05 7.51 3.81
C PRO A 11 -5.52 8.17 2.54
N ALA A 12 -6.43 8.82 1.80
CA ALA A 12 -6.05 9.59 0.61
C ALA A 12 -6.73 10.95 0.66
N THR A 13 -5.97 12.00 0.50
CA THR A 13 -6.51 13.36 0.39
C THR A 13 -7.09 13.56 -1.01
N ASP A 14 -6.43 13.02 -2.02
CA ASP A 14 -6.86 13.04 -3.41
C ASP A 14 -6.88 11.61 -3.92
N LEU A 15 -8.08 11.03 -4.00
CA LEU A 15 -8.23 9.61 -4.33
C LEU A 15 -7.74 9.28 -5.75
N ASP A 16 -7.95 10.17 -6.70
CA ASP A 16 -7.50 9.94 -8.07
C ASP A 16 -5.98 9.92 -8.16
N ARG A 17 -5.33 10.84 -7.46
CA ARG A 17 -3.87 10.90 -7.41
C ARG A 17 -3.30 9.65 -6.71
N ALA A 18 -3.88 9.26 -5.59
CA ALA A 18 -3.46 8.07 -4.86
C ALA A 18 -3.66 6.80 -5.71
N THR A 19 -4.78 6.72 -6.41
CA THR A 19 -5.08 5.60 -7.29
C THR A 19 -4.01 5.44 -8.37
N LYS A 20 -3.67 6.54 -9.04
CA LYS A 20 -2.65 6.52 -10.08
C LYS A 20 -1.30 6.08 -9.53
N PHE A 21 -0.94 6.58 -8.36
CA PHE A 21 0.31 6.23 -7.70
C PHE A 21 0.41 4.72 -7.46
N TYR A 22 -0.59 4.14 -6.78
CA TYR A 22 -0.56 2.72 -6.43
C TYR A 22 -0.72 1.80 -7.62
N GLU A 23 -1.53 2.18 -8.61
CA GLU A 23 -1.63 1.41 -9.85
C GLU A 23 -0.29 1.36 -10.58
N THR A 24 0.47 2.46 -10.51
CA THR A 24 1.77 2.54 -11.16
C THR A 24 2.81 1.68 -10.44
N ILE A 25 2.95 1.84 -9.13
CA ILE A 25 4.03 1.14 -8.40
C ILE A 25 3.80 -0.36 -8.29
N LEU A 26 2.55 -0.79 -8.17
CA LEU A 26 2.21 -2.20 -8.01
C LEU A 26 1.83 -2.88 -9.33
N ALA A 27 1.71 -2.11 -10.41
CA ALA A 27 1.31 -2.63 -11.73
C ALA A 27 -0.02 -3.38 -11.66
N ILE A 28 -1.03 -2.75 -11.03
CA ILE A 28 -2.37 -3.32 -10.84
C ILE A 28 -3.43 -2.30 -11.25
N LYS A 29 -4.69 -2.74 -11.26
CA LYS A 29 -5.84 -1.87 -11.41
C LYS A 29 -6.69 -1.93 -10.16
N LEU A 30 -6.92 -0.76 -9.54
CA LEU A 30 -7.78 -0.67 -8.36
C LEU A 30 -9.24 -0.67 -8.78
N ILE A 31 -10.10 -1.12 -7.88
CA ILE A 31 -11.53 -1.30 -8.13
C ILE A 31 -12.30 -0.18 -7.43
N PRO A 32 -13.00 0.68 -8.19
CA PRO A 32 -13.77 1.76 -7.58
C PRO A 32 -14.92 1.23 -6.74
N MET A 33 -15.14 1.87 -5.58
CA MET A 33 -16.32 1.64 -4.76
C MET A 33 -16.71 2.96 -4.13
N GLU A 34 -17.95 3.41 -4.35
CA GLU A 34 -18.44 4.65 -3.78
C GLU A 34 -19.57 4.37 -2.81
N MET A 35 -19.46 4.97 -1.63
CA MET A 35 -20.44 4.92 -0.57
C MET A 35 -21.00 6.32 -0.37
N PRO A 36 -22.15 6.46 0.31
CA PRO A 36 -22.74 7.80 0.49
C PRO A 36 -21.82 8.80 1.19
N ASP A 37 -21.00 8.32 2.14
CA ASP A 37 -20.20 9.21 2.98
C ASP A 37 -18.72 9.23 2.63
N PHE A 38 -18.25 8.32 1.77
CA PHE A 38 -16.84 8.26 1.42
C PHE A 38 -16.63 7.52 0.11
N LYS A 39 -15.45 7.70 -0.45
CA LYS A 39 -15.06 7.04 -1.71
C LYS A 39 -13.85 6.16 -1.45
N MET A 40 -13.81 5.01 -2.09
CA MET A 40 -12.65 4.12 -1.96
C MET A 40 -12.27 3.48 -3.29
N ARG A 41 -11.04 3.01 -3.34
CA ARG A 41 -10.49 2.19 -4.42
C ARG A 41 -9.91 0.96 -3.79
N MET A 42 -10.45 -0.21 -4.12
CA MET A 42 -10.04 -1.47 -3.51
C MET A 42 -8.85 -2.07 -4.24
N PHE A 43 -7.93 -2.63 -3.49
CA PHE A 43 -6.83 -3.41 -4.05
C PHE A 43 -7.38 -4.76 -4.52
N PRO A 44 -7.02 -5.20 -5.75
CA PRO A 44 -7.51 -6.48 -6.25
C PRO A 44 -6.81 -7.64 -5.55
N VAL A 45 -7.58 -8.68 -5.23
CA VAL A 45 -7.04 -9.94 -4.71
C VAL A 45 -7.70 -11.08 -5.47
N ALA A 46 -7.01 -12.21 -5.56
CA ALA A 46 -7.48 -13.34 -6.35
C ALA A 46 -8.76 -13.94 -5.81
N ASP A 47 -8.88 -14.02 -4.51
CA ASP A 47 -10.06 -14.59 -3.83
C ASP A 47 -10.57 -13.60 -2.79
N MET A 48 -11.67 -12.92 -3.12
CA MET A 48 -12.24 -11.89 -2.25
C MET A 48 -12.71 -12.42 -0.90
N MET A 49 -12.95 -13.72 -0.80
CA MET A 49 -13.43 -14.33 0.44
C MET A 49 -12.30 -14.73 1.38
N ASN A 50 -11.17 -15.18 0.82
CA ASN A 50 -10.10 -15.78 1.62
C ASN A 50 -8.82 -14.97 1.63
N ASP A 51 -8.56 -14.17 0.61
CA ASP A 51 -7.38 -13.31 0.57
C ASP A 51 -7.65 -12.00 1.28
N ILE A 52 -6.59 -11.40 1.81
CA ILE A 52 -6.70 -10.13 2.53
C ILE A 52 -6.59 -8.99 1.54
N GLY A 53 -7.66 -8.20 1.44
CA GLY A 53 -7.68 -7.00 0.63
C GLY A 53 -7.61 -5.75 1.49
N GLY A 54 -7.70 -4.62 0.82
CA GLY A 54 -7.73 -3.31 1.47
C GLY A 54 -8.11 -2.25 0.46
N ALA A 55 -8.08 -1.01 0.87
CA ALA A 55 -8.52 0.09 0.02
C ALA A 55 -7.79 1.40 0.31
N LEU A 56 -7.72 2.25 -0.71
CA LEU A 56 -7.48 3.68 -0.51
C LEU A 56 -8.82 4.31 -0.18
N VAL A 57 -8.86 5.18 0.82
CA VAL A 57 -10.12 5.78 1.29
C VAL A 57 -9.98 7.28 1.39
N GLN A 58 -10.90 7.99 0.70
CA GLN A 58 -11.01 9.44 0.83
C GLN A 58 -12.20 9.75 1.74
N ALA A 59 -11.90 10.02 3.01
CA ALA A 59 -12.88 10.36 4.05
C ALA A 59 -12.23 11.34 5.02
N PRO A 60 -12.07 12.61 4.62
CA PRO A 60 -11.24 13.58 5.37
C PRO A 60 -11.67 13.80 6.80
N GLU A 61 -12.92 13.52 7.14
CA GLU A 61 -13.39 13.68 8.53
C GLU A 61 -12.95 12.53 9.43
N PHE A 62 -12.60 11.38 8.86
CA PHE A 62 -12.25 10.18 9.63
C PHE A 62 -10.78 9.82 9.55
N TYR A 63 -10.12 10.13 8.44
CA TYR A 63 -8.75 9.69 8.19
C TYR A 63 -7.83 10.85 7.93
N LYS A 64 -6.64 10.78 8.52
CA LYS A 64 -5.55 11.69 8.20
C LYS A 64 -4.29 10.89 7.96
N SER A 65 -3.59 11.21 6.89
CA SER A 65 -2.31 10.57 6.58
C SER A 65 -1.22 11.07 7.52
N SER A 66 -0.22 10.24 7.74
CA SER A 66 0.99 10.62 8.46
C SER A 66 2.18 9.88 7.89
N ALA A 67 3.29 10.60 7.73
CA ALA A 67 4.55 10.03 7.29
C ALA A 67 5.39 9.52 8.46
N THR A 68 4.99 9.80 9.69
CA THR A 68 5.80 9.54 10.88
C THR A 68 5.09 8.77 11.99
N ASP A 69 3.76 8.87 12.05
CA ASP A 69 2.99 8.30 13.15
C ASP A 69 1.98 7.29 12.64
N GLY A 70 1.46 6.50 13.57
CA GLY A 70 0.43 5.51 13.28
C GLY A 70 0.98 4.16 12.89
N THR A 71 0.07 3.29 12.50
CA THR A 71 0.39 1.91 12.13
C THR A 71 1.15 1.85 10.82
N LEU A 72 2.12 0.95 10.73
CA LEU A 72 2.83 0.68 9.48
C LEU A 72 2.30 -0.62 8.89
N ILE A 73 1.79 -0.55 7.67
CA ILE A 73 1.35 -1.75 6.96
C ILE A 73 2.39 -2.14 5.91
N TYR A 74 2.49 -3.44 5.67
CA TYR A 74 3.39 -3.99 4.65
C TYR A 74 2.56 -4.52 3.50
N LEU A 75 2.74 -3.94 2.32
CA LEU A 75 2.10 -4.42 1.10
C LEU A 75 2.95 -5.53 0.48
N ASN A 76 2.27 -6.46 -0.16
CA ASN A 76 2.93 -7.58 -0.85
C ASN A 76 3.65 -7.07 -2.10
N ALA A 77 4.96 -7.14 -2.08
CA ALA A 77 5.80 -6.73 -3.20
C ALA A 77 6.55 -7.91 -3.83
N ASN A 78 6.00 -9.13 -3.68
CA ASN A 78 6.60 -10.29 -4.33
C ASN A 78 6.63 -10.11 -5.85
N PRO A 79 7.64 -10.59 -6.53
CA PRO A 79 8.75 -11.39 -5.99
C PRO A 79 9.89 -10.57 -5.41
N ASP A 80 9.95 -9.25 -5.64
CA ASP A 80 11.12 -8.45 -5.25
C ASP A 80 10.70 -7.02 -4.96
N VAL A 81 10.91 -6.57 -3.72
CA VAL A 81 10.59 -5.19 -3.32
C VAL A 81 11.29 -4.16 -4.22
N GLN A 82 12.45 -4.50 -4.79
CA GLN A 82 13.18 -3.55 -5.62
C GLN A 82 12.39 -3.14 -6.86
N LEU A 83 11.63 -4.06 -7.45
CA LEU A 83 10.81 -3.75 -8.61
C LEU A 83 9.77 -2.67 -8.31
N VAL A 84 9.20 -2.73 -7.13
CA VAL A 84 8.21 -1.73 -6.69
C VAL A 84 8.90 -0.42 -6.30
N LEU A 85 9.99 -0.51 -5.53
CA LEU A 85 10.73 0.69 -5.10
C LEU A 85 11.25 1.50 -6.29
N ASP A 86 11.65 0.83 -7.37
CA ASP A 86 12.14 1.53 -8.57
C ASP A 86 11.08 2.42 -9.22
N ARG A 87 9.80 2.18 -8.95
CA ARG A 87 8.69 2.93 -9.53
C ARG A 87 8.17 4.05 -8.62
N VAL A 88 8.56 4.04 -7.35
CA VAL A 88 7.99 4.95 -6.35
C VAL A 88 8.22 6.42 -6.70
N GLU A 89 9.46 6.81 -6.98
CA GLU A 89 9.76 8.22 -7.20
C GLU A 89 9.19 8.74 -8.52
N LYS A 90 9.18 7.91 -9.54
CA LYS A 90 8.56 8.26 -10.83
C LYS A 90 7.05 8.49 -10.67
N ALA A 91 6.43 7.76 -9.75
CA ALA A 91 4.99 7.86 -9.51
C ALA A 91 4.61 8.99 -8.55
N GLY A 92 5.59 9.70 -8.00
CA GLY A 92 5.34 10.86 -7.14
C GLY A 92 5.55 10.63 -5.66
N GLY A 93 6.00 9.46 -5.26
CA GLY A 93 6.34 9.18 -3.86
C GLY A 93 7.81 9.35 -3.58
N LYS A 94 8.23 8.88 -2.42
CA LYS A 94 9.63 8.98 -1.99
C LYS A 94 10.04 7.69 -1.29
N VAL A 95 11.19 7.14 -1.66
CA VAL A 95 11.76 6.00 -0.96
C VAL A 95 12.41 6.49 0.33
N VAL A 96 11.98 5.93 1.45
CA VAL A 96 12.47 6.29 2.79
C VAL A 96 13.50 5.27 3.28
N VAL A 97 13.20 3.98 3.09
CA VAL A 97 14.12 2.89 3.40
C VAL A 97 14.29 2.05 2.14
N PRO A 98 15.52 1.95 1.62
CA PRO A 98 15.77 1.13 0.42
C PRO A 98 15.63 -0.35 0.72
N LYS A 99 15.72 -1.19 -0.31
CA LYS A 99 15.65 -2.64 -0.15
C LYS A 99 16.62 -3.09 0.94
N THR A 100 16.09 -3.74 1.96
CA THR A 100 16.84 -4.18 3.12
C THR A 100 16.46 -5.61 3.45
N GLN A 101 17.44 -6.47 3.63
CA GLN A 101 17.17 -7.83 4.07
C GLN A 101 16.74 -7.83 5.53
N ILE A 102 15.57 -8.40 5.82
CA ILE A 102 15.10 -8.59 7.19
C ILE A 102 15.91 -9.71 7.84
N SER A 103 15.94 -10.86 7.16
CA SER A 103 16.71 -12.04 7.53
C SER A 103 16.66 -13.01 6.36
N PRO A 104 17.53 -14.04 6.34
CA PRO A 104 17.42 -15.08 5.31
C PRO A 104 16.08 -15.79 5.30
N GLU A 105 15.40 -15.83 6.46
CA GLU A 105 14.13 -16.50 6.61
C GLU A 105 12.93 -15.65 6.21
N TYR A 106 12.98 -14.36 6.51
CA TYR A 106 11.81 -13.48 6.34
C TYR A 106 11.87 -12.60 5.09
N GLY A 107 12.99 -12.59 4.37
CA GLY A 107 13.07 -11.88 3.11
C GLY A 107 13.48 -10.43 3.21
N TYR A 108 12.83 -9.59 2.44
CA TYR A 108 13.23 -8.21 2.22
C TYR A 108 12.10 -7.23 2.48
N MET A 109 12.49 -6.00 2.82
CA MET A 109 11.52 -4.93 3.03
C MET A 109 12.04 -3.62 2.45
N GLY A 110 11.14 -2.67 2.31
CA GLY A 110 11.44 -1.28 2.00
C GLY A 110 10.31 -0.42 2.52
N VAL A 111 10.54 0.88 2.61
CA VAL A 111 9.53 1.81 3.08
C VAL A 111 9.51 3.02 2.16
N PHE A 112 8.33 3.50 1.86
CA PHE A 112 8.16 4.70 1.06
C PHE A 112 7.10 5.61 1.66
N THR A 113 7.10 6.87 1.23
CA THR A 113 6.02 7.81 1.48
C THR A 113 5.24 7.96 0.19
N ASP A 114 3.92 7.79 0.24
CA ASP A 114 3.09 7.89 -0.96
C ASP A 114 2.76 9.35 -1.30
N THR A 115 1.97 9.54 -2.36
CA THR A 115 1.57 10.90 -2.80
C THR A 115 0.66 11.61 -1.80
N GLU A 116 0.10 10.88 -0.85
CA GLU A 116 -0.84 11.42 0.14
C GLU A 116 -0.19 11.67 1.50
N GLY A 117 1.12 11.42 1.59
CA GLY A 117 1.84 11.60 2.85
C GLY A 117 1.77 10.43 3.81
N ASN A 118 1.39 9.25 3.33
CA ASN A 118 1.39 8.05 4.17
C ASN A 118 2.74 7.35 4.10
N ARG A 119 3.18 6.83 5.26
CA ARG A 119 4.33 5.92 5.33
C ARG A 119 3.81 4.50 5.16
N VAL A 120 4.31 3.81 4.15
CA VAL A 120 3.86 2.45 3.80
C VAL A 120 5.10 1.59 3.54
N ALA A 121 5.05 0.34 3.98
CA ALA A 121 6.14 -0.61 3.79
C ALA A 121 5.81 -1.63 2.71
N LEU A 122 6.85 -2.26 2.21
CA LEU A 122 6.78 -3.33 1.22
C LEU A 122 7.51 -4.54 1.77
N HIS A 123 7.03 -5.72 1.41
CA HIS A 123 7.68 -6.98 1.78
C HIS A 123 7.71 -7.92 0.59
N SER A 124 8.84 -8.60 0.42
CA SER A 124 8.95 -9.70 -0.50
C SER A 124 9.67 -10.88 0.17
N VAL A 125 9.39 -12.07 -0.35
CA VAL A 125 9.93 -13.33 0.19
C VAL A 125 11.45 -13.43 0.01
N PRO A 126 12.11 -14.36 0.72
CA PRO A 126 13.54 -14.60 0.54
C PRO A 126 13.88 -14.94 -0.91
N GLN A 127 15.08 -14.54 -1.31
CA GLN A 127 15.60 -14.76 -2.67
C GLN A 127 16.86 -15.61 -2.65
#